data_0ee88effe6cffaf666fb47f833c1e2e5
#
_entry.id   0ee88effe6cffaf666fb47f833c1e2e5
#
_cell.length_a   1.000
_cell.length_b   1.000
_cell.length_c   1.000
_cell.angle_alpha   90.00
_cell.angle_beta   90.00
_cell.angle_gamma   90.00
#
_symmetry.space_group_name_H-M   'P 1'
#
loop_
_entity.id
_entity.type
_entity.pdbx_description
1 polymer ?
#
loop_
_entity_poly.entity_id
_entity_poly.type
_entity_poly.pdbx_seq_one_letter_code
_entity_poly.pdbx_strand_id
1 'polypeptide(L)'
;MEEKVIFAPKTVKIKGGEILIRLLREEDGPQLALEEQAQGWGTTTEKFEMRMRDFAAGACIPLCAELDGKPVGYVNLYKEPGGPFAGTGWPYIVDFAVLERVRGRGVGSALMEAVEELAAETSDTVCLGVGLHSGYGAAQRMYVLRGYVPDGS
;
A
#
# COMPACT_ATOMS: atom_id res chain seq x y z
N MET A 1 2.25 -25.39 17.37
CA MET A 1 2.54 -23.96 17.36
C MET A 1 1.65 -23.28 16.32
N GLU A 2 0.80 -22.38 16.75
CA GLU A 2 -0.11 -21.72 15.83
C GLU A 2 0.62 -20.69 14.97
N GLU A 3 0.39 -20.74 13.66
CA GLU A 3 0.89 -19.70 12.78
C GLU A 3 0.11 -18.43 13.03
N LYS A 4 0.83 -17.35 13.30
CA LYS A 4 0.20 -16.04 13.45
C LYS A 4 -0.18 -15.51 12.09
N VAL A 5 -1.47 -15.30 11.88
CA VAL A 5 -1.97 -14.67 10.64
C VAL A 5 -1.70 -13.17 10.72
N ILE A 6 -0.82 -12.67 9.86
CA ILE A 6 -0.48 -11.25 9.82
C ILE A 6 -1.58 -10.46 9.12
N PHE A 7 -2.10 -10.99 8.02
CA PHE A 7 -3.20 -10.38 7.29
C PHE A 7 -3.99 -11.49 6.57
N ALA A 8 -5.28 -11.54 6.84
CA ALA A 8 -6.17 -12.49 6.16
C ALA A 8 -6.67 -11.86 4.86
N PRO A 9 -6.50 -12.56 3.71
CA PRO A 9 -7.00 -12.03 2.44
C PRO A 9 -8.50 -11.73 2.51
N LYS A 10 -8.91 -10.65 1.86
CA LYS A 10 -10.34 -10.30 1.80
C LYS A 10 -10.73 -9.85 0.41
N THR A 11 -11.95 -10.21 0.03
CA THR A 11 -12.54 -9.81 -1.24
C THR A 11 -13.31 -8.52 -1.05
N VAL A 12 -13.10 -7.55 -1.94
CA VAL A 12 -13.77 -6.26 -1.88
C VAL A 12 -14.41 -5.98 -3.23
N LYS A 13 -15.68 -5.57 -3.21
CA LYS A 13 -16.37 -5.18 -4.44
C LYS A 13 -15.90 -3.80 -4.87
N ILE A 14 -15.63 -3.67 -6.16
CA ILE A 14 -15.26 -2.40 -6.78
C ILE A 14 -16.17 -2.16 -7.98
N LYS A 15 -16.04 -0.99 -8.59
CA LYS A 15 -16.81 -0.70 -9.80
C LYS A 15 -16.37 -1.65 -10.93
N GLY A 16 -17.29 -2.46 -11.39
CA GLY A 16 -17.05 -3.39 -12.49
C GLY A 16 -16.42 -4.71 -12.11
N GLY A 17 -16.41 -5.08 -10.82
CA GLY A 17 -15.86 -6.37 -10.41
C GLY A 17 -15.53 -6.49 -8.94
N GLU A 18 -14.60 -7.39 -8.64
CA GLU A 18 -14.11 -7.63 -7.29
C GLU A 18 -12.60 -7.72 -7.31
N ILE A 19 -11.98 -7.29 -6.22
CA ILE A 19 -10.53 -7.45 -6.02
C ILE A 19 -10.29 -8.26 -4.77
N LEU A 20 -9.12 -8.90 -4.73
CA LEU A 20 -8.62 -9.59 -3.55
C LEU A 20 -7.51 -8.74 -2.94
N ILE A 21 -7.67 -8.34 -1.69
CA ILE A 21 -6.61 -7.67 -0.93
C ILE A 21 -5.87 -8.75 -0.15
N ARG A 22 -4.57 -8.85 -0.35
CA ARG A 22 -3.73 -9.88 0.25
C ARG A 22 -2.31 -9.36 0.47
N LEU A 23 -1.48 -10.15 1.13
CA LEU A 23 -0.07 -9.81 1.25
C LEU A 23 0.62 -9.86 -0.12
N LEU A 24 1.58 -8.97 -0.32
CA LEU A 24 2.41 -8.97 -1.53
C LEU A 24 3.20 -10.28 -1.60
N ARG A 25 3.36 -10.80 -2.81
CA ARG A 25 4.14 -12.02 -3.09
C ARG A 25 5.34 -11.67 -3.96
N GLU A 26 6.34 -12.54 -3.95
CA GLU A 26 7.56 -12.32 -4.75
C GLU A 26 7.25 -12.16 -6.24
N GLU A 27 6.33 -12.95 -6.77
CA GLU A 27 5.96 -12.89 -8.18
C GLU A 27 5.21 -11.62 -8.59
N ASP A 28 4.68 -10.87 -7.62
CA ASP A 28 3.96 -9.63 -7.91
C ASP A 28 4.91 -8.51 -8.35
N GLY A 29 6.11 -8.47 -7.78
CA GLY A 29 7.06 -7.40 -8.05
C GLY A 29 7.41 -7.23 -9.52
N PRO A 30 7.86 -8.29 -10.21
CA PRO A 30 8.17 -8.20 -11.63
C PRO A 30 6.97 -7.78 -12.49
N GLN A 31 5.77 -8.27 -12.18
CA GLN A 31 4.57 -7.90 -12.92
C GLN A 31 4.20 -6.44 -12.73
N LEU A 32 4.21 -5.97 -11.48
CA LEU A 32 3.92 -4.56 -11.17
C LEU A 32 4.96 -3.63 -11.79
N ALA A 33 6.24 -3.97 -11.69
CA ALA A 33 7.29 -3.16 -12.27
C ALA A 33 7.13 -3.04 -13.78
N LEU A 34 6.82 -4.14 -14.45
CA LEU A 34 6.63 -4.15 -15.90
C LEU A 34 5.47 -3.26 -16.31
N GLU A 35 4.33 -3.35 -15.63
CA GLU A 35 3.16 -2.53 -15.95
C GLU A 35 3.38 -1.05 -15.61
N GLU A 36 4.06 -0.75 -14.50
CA GLU A 36 4.37 0.63 -14.16
C GLU A 36 5.36 1.25 -15.16
N GLN A 37 6.33 0.48 -15.63
CA GLN A 37 7.23 0.93 -16.67
C GLN A 37 6.47 1.19 -17.99
N ALA A 38 5.50 0.34 -18.30
CA ALA A 38 4.69 0.50 -19.49
C ALA A 38 3.84 1.78 -19.45
N GLN A 39 3.46 2.25 -18.27
CA GLN A 39 2.72 3.51 -18.11
C GLN A 39 3.64 4.71 -17.85
N GLY A 40 4.94 4.55 -18.06
CA GLY A 40 5.92 5.64 -18.02
C GLY A 40 6.56 5.91 -16.66
N TRP A 41 6.34 5.05 -15.66
CA TRP A 41 6.99 5.21 -14.37
C TRP A 41 8.34 4.51 -14.35
N GLY A 42 9.30 5.06 -13.59
CA GLY A 42 10.65 4.49 -13.51
C GLY A 42 10.80 3.38 -12.47
N THR A 43 9.76 2.61 -12.24
CA THR A 43 9.74 1.57 -11.21
C THR A 43 10.67 0.40 -11.57
N THR A 44 11.39 -0.12 -10.57
CA THR A 44 12.25 -1.30 -10.72
C THR A 44 11.76 -2.40 -9.78
N THR A 45 12.19 -3.63 -10.05
CA THR A 45 11.85 -4.78 -9.19
C THR A 45 12.52 -4.69 -7.83
N GLU A 46 13.62 -3.96 -7.71
CA GLU A 46 14.37 -3.81 -6.45
C GLU A 46 13.52 -3.25 -5.32
N LYS A 47 12.63 -2.34 -5.62
CA LYS A 47 11.71 -1.78 -4.64
C LYS A 47 10.86 -2.87 -3.98
N PHE A 48 10.30 -3.75 -4.77
CA PHE A 48 9.44 -4.83 -4.27
C PHE A 48 10.26 -5.88 -3.52
N GLU A 49 11.46 -6.17 -3.97
CA GLU A 49 12.37 -7.07 -3.26
C GLU A 49 12.69 -6.53 -1.87
N MET A 50 12.89 -5.22 -1.76
CA MET A 50 13.12 -4.57 -0.47
C MET A 50 11.92 -4.73 0.45
N ARG A 51 10.69 -4.57 -0.07
CA ARG A 51 9.47 -4.75 0.72
C ARG A 51 9.38 -6.19 1.26
N MET A 52 9.74 -7.17 0.44
CA MET A 52 9.71 -8.57 0.88
C MET A 52 10.77 -8.85 1.94
N ARG A 53 11.97 -8.25 1.81
CA ARG A 53 13.01 -8.38 2.84
C ARG A 53 12.55 -7.74 4.16
N ASP A 54 11.95 -6.57 4.09
CA ASP A 54 11.45 -5.86 5.27
C ASP A 54 10.30 -6.62 5.93
N PHE A 55 9.46 -7.27 5.12
CA PHE A 55 8.40 -8.13 5.63
C PHE A 55 8.99 -9.32 6.39
N ALA A 56 9.99 -9.98 5.82
CA ALA A 56 10.65 -11.11 6.47
C ALA A 56 11.32 -10.69 7.78
N ALA A 57 11.81 -9.46 7.86
CA ALA A 57 12.42 -8.91 9.07
C ALA A 57 11.38 -8.42 10.10
N GLY A 58 10.10 -8.45 9.76
CA GLY A 58 9.03 -7.98 10.65
C GLY A 58 8.83 -6.47 10.69
N ALA A 59 9.46 -5.73 9.79
CA ALA A 59 9.40 -4.26 9.77
C ALA A 59 8.28 -3.72 8.90
N CYS A 60 7.77 -4.49 7.95
CA CYS A 60 6.81 -4.03 6.96
C CYS A 60 5.70 -5.05 6.73
N ILE A 61 4.48 -4.58 6.51
CA ILE A 61 3.37 -5.40 6.04
C ILE A 61 2.97 -4.87 4.67
N PRO A 62 3.40 -5.52 3.57
CA PRO A 62 3.07 -5.07 2.22
C PRO A 62 1.77 -5.69 1.76
N LEU A 63 0.81 -4.86 1.36
CA LEU A 63 -0.48 -5.32 0.83
C LEU A 63 -0.54 -5.13 -0.67
N CYS A 64 -1.26 -6.02 -1.33
CA CYS A 64 -1.44 -6.00 -2.77
C CYS A 64 -2.92 -6.19 -3.10
N ALA A 65 -3.39 -5.49 -4.11
CA ALA A 65 -4.72 -5.70 -4.68
C ALA A 65 -4.57 -6.53 -5.96
N GLU A 66 -5.33 -7.61 -6.05
CA GLU A 66 -5.32 -8.51 -7.20
C GLU A 66 -6.67 -8.43 -7.91
N LEU A 67 -6.63 -8.24 -9.22
CA LEU A 67 -7.83 -8.25 -10.07
C LEU A 67 -7.61 -9.24 -11.20
N ASP A 68 -8.53 -10.18 -11.33
CA ASP A 68 -8.46 -11.23 -12.36
C ASP A 68 -7.13 -11.99 -12.34
N GLY A 69 -6.63 -12.26 -11.14
CA GLY A 69 -5.39 -13.02 -10.95
C GLY A 69 -4.11 -12.23 -11.11
N LYS A 70 -4.19 -10.91 -11.31
CA LYS A 70 -3.02 -10.06 -11.53
C LYS A 70 -2.92 -8.94 -10.50
N PRO A 71 -1.72 -8.59 -10.03
CA PRO A 71 -1.57 -7.46 -9.12
C PRO A 71 -1.86 -6.15 -9.85
N VAL A 72 -2.66 -5.28 -9.24
CA VAL A 72 -3.05 -4.00 -9.84
C VAL A 72 -2.78 -2.80 -8.92
N GLY A 73 -2.37 -3.04 -7.71
CA GLY A 73 -2.07 -1.97 -6.77
C GLY A 73 -1.42 -2.51 -5.51
N TYR A 74 -0.85 -1.61 -4.73
CA TYR A 74 -0.14 -2.00 -3.52
C TYR A 74 -0.06 -0.84 -2.54
N VAL A 75 0.17 -1.17 -1.27
CA VAL A 75 0.41 -0.19 -0.21
C VAL A 75 1.21 -0.90 0.89
N ASN A 76 2.06 -0.17 1.58
CA ASN A 76 2.94 -0.75 2.58
C ASN A 76 2.73 -0.09 3.94
N LEU A 77 2.70 -0.89 5.00
CA LEU A 77 2.64 -0.40 6.37
C LEU A 77 3.94 -0.74 7.09
N TYR A 78 4.67 0.29 7.50
CA TYR A 78 5.89 0.13 8.29
C TYR A 78 5.59 0.38 9.75
N LYS A 79 6.19 -0.40 10.64
CA LYS A 79 5.89 -0.35 12.07
C LYS A 79 6.60 0.78 12.79
N GLU A 80 7.78 1.16 12.33
CA GLU A 80 8.53 2.27 12.91
C GLU A 80 8.95 3.26 11.83
N PRO A 81 8.45 4.49 11.91
CA PRO A 81 8.82 5.51 10.94
C PRO A 81 10.24 6.03 11.20
N GLY A 82 10.90 6.41 10.11
CA GLY A 82 12.12 7.19 10.20
C GLY A 82 11.81 8.68 10.26
N GLY A 83 12.84 9.50 10.32
CA GLY A 83 12.69 10.96 10.28
C GLY A 83 11.97 11.53 11.48
N PRO A 84 11.13 12.56 11.28
CA PRO A 84 10.53 13.31 12.41
C PRO A 84 9.66 12.48 13.33
N PHE A 85 9.17 11.35 12.88
CA PHE A 85 8.29 10.50 13.68
C PHE A 85 9.02 9.31 14.31
N ALA A 86 10.35 9.28 14.21
CA ALA A 86 11.15 8.21 14.81
C ALA A 86 10.96 8.20 16.32
N GLY A 87 10.75 7.01 16.90
CA GLY A 87 10.57 6.86 18.33
C GLY A 87 9.16 7.10 18.84
N THR A 88 8.20 7.47 17.97
CA THR A 88 6.81 7.65 18.40
C THR A 88 6.08 6.31 18.56
N GLY A 89 6.57 5.27 17.92
CA GLY A 89 5.87 3.99 17.86
C GLY A 89 4.70 3.96 16.89
N TRP A 90 4.46 5.07 16.18
CA TRP A 90 3.36 5.14 15.21
C TRP A 90 3.74 4.44 13.92
N PRO A 91 2.86 3.58 13.37
CA PRO A 91 3.10 3.01 12.06
C PRO A 91 2.95 4.07 10.98
N TYR A 92 3.55 3.84 9.82
CA TYR A 92 3.38 4.75 8.70
C TYR A 92 3.12 4.00 7.40
N ILE A 93 2.30 4.63 6.57
CA ILE A 93 1.90 4.11 5.27
C ILE A 93 2.79 4.77 4.22
N VAL A 94 3.36 3.96 3.35
CA VAL A 94 4.30 4.45 2.34
C VAL A 94 4.14 3.68 1.03
N ASP A 95 4.47 4.34 -0.06
CA ASP A 95 4.53 3.76 -1.40
C ASP A 95 3.20 3.12 -1.81
N PHE A 96 2.15 3.92 -1.80
CA PHE A 96 0.83 3.53 -2.24
C PHE A 96 0.67 3.83 -3.73
N ALA A 97 0.24 2.85 -4.51
CA ALA A 97 0.03 3.05 -5.93
C ALA A 97 -1.05 2.11 -6.47
N VAL A 98 -1.76 2.58 -7.47
CA VAL A 98 -2.75 1.81 -8.23
C VAL A 98 -2.43 2.01 -9.71
N LEU A 99 -2.43 0.92 -10.48
CA LEU A 99 -2.18 1.01 -11.92
C LEU A 99 -3.22 1.89 -12.60
N GLU A 100 -2.78 2.71 -13.54
CA GLU A 100 -3.66 3.68 -14.22
C GLU A 100 -4.89 3.03 -14.87
N ARG A 101 -4.73 1.86 -15.46
CA ARG A 101 -5.81 1.16 -16.16
C ARG A 101 -6.99 0.77 -15.26
N VAL A 102 -6.81 0.78 -13.95
CA VAL A 102 -7.87 0.40 -13.00
C VAL A 102 -8.25 1.54 -12.05
N ARG A 103 -7.72 2.74 -12.27
CA ARG A 103 -8.06 3.91 -11.45
C ARG A 103 -9.54 4.27 -11.58
N GLY A 104 -10.07 4.88 -10.53
CA GLY A 104 -11.47 5.32 -10.51
C GLY A 104 -12.48 4.21 -10.25
N ARG A 105 -12.02 3.00 -9.91
CA ARG A 105 -12.89 1.86 -9.67
C ARG A 105 -13.01 1.46 -8.20
N GLY A 106 -12.27 2.14 -7.30
CA GLY A 106 -12.32 1.88 -5.87
C GLY A 106 -11.18 1.02 -5.34
N VAL A 107 -10.20 0.65 -6.18
CA VAL A 107 -9.06 -0.19 -5.76
C VAL A 107 -8.25 0.52 -4.68
N GLY A 108 -7.92 1.79 -4.90
CA GLY A 108 -7.13 2.57 -3.95
C GLY A 108 -7.81 2.73 -2.61
N SER A 109 -9.11 3.00 -2.61
CA SER A 109 -9.89 3.12 -1.37
C SER A 109 -9.90 1.81 -0.59
N ALA A 110 -10.02 0.69 -1.29
CA ALA A 110 -10.01 -0.63 -0.66
C ALA A 110 -8.65 -0.94 -0.01
N LEU A 111 -7.55 -0.60 -0.70
CA LEU A 111 -6.20 -0.77 -0.16
C LEU A 111 -5.98 0.10 1.07
N MET A 112 -6.38 1.36 1.02
CA MET A 112 -6.23 2.28 2.14
C MET A 112 -7.06 1.84 3.35
N GLU A 113 -8.30 1.40 3.12
CA GLU A 113 -9.13 0.89 4.19
C GLU A 113 -8.50 -0.32 4.86
N ALA A 114 -7.96 -1.23 4.08
CA ALA A 114 -7.31 -2.43 4.61
C ALA A 114 -6.05 -2.09 5.43
N VAL A 115 -5.22 -1.19 4.94
CA VAL A 115 -3.98 -0.82 5.65
C VAL A 115 -4.29 -0.01 6.91
N GLU A 116 -5.33 0.81 6.88
CA GLU A 116 -5.77 1.56 8.06
C GLU A 116 -6.30 0.64 9.15
N GLU A 117 -7.05 -0.38 8.77
CA GLU A 117 -7.52 -1.40 9.71
C GLU A 117 -6.36 -2.13 10.37
N LEU A 118 -5.33 -2.47 9.59
CA LEU A 118 -4.11 -3.08 10.11
C LEU A 118 -3.40 -2.15 11.10
N ALA A 119 -3.26 -0.89 10.75
CA ALA A 119 -2.60 0.09 11.62
C ALA A 119 -3.38 0.26 12.93
N ALA A 120 -4.70 0.25 12.87
CA ALA A 120 -5.56 0.41 14.03
C ALA A 120 -5.45 -0.74 15.03
N GLU A 121 -4.96 -1.90 14.62
CA GLU A 121 -4.74 -3.03 15.53
C GLU A 121 -3.67 -2.72 16.59
N THR A 122 -2.74 -1.82 16.28
CA THR A 122 -1.61 -1.54 17.17
C THR A 122 -1.46 -0.07 17.55
N SER A 123 -2.20 0.84 16.91
CA SER A 123 -2.03 2.27 17.16
C SER A 123 -3.28 3.07 16.81
N ASP A 124 -3.51 4.16 17.55
CA ASP A 124 -4.58 5.13 17.25
C ASP A 124 -4.17 6.09 16.15
N THR A 125 -2.88 6.16 15.86
CA THR A 125 -2.32 7.13 14.92
C THR A 125 -1.52 6.44 13.85
N VAL A 126 -1.72 6.84 12.61
CA VAL A 126 -0.94 6.36 11.48
C VAL A 126 -0.46 7.55 10.67
N CYS A 127 0.82 7.52 10.28
CA CYS A 127 1.42 8.57 9.47
C CYS A 127 1.37 8.20 8.00
N LEU A 128 1.24 9.20 7.13
CA LEU A 128 1.27 9.01 5.69
C LEU A 128 2.53 9.62 5.11
N GLY A 129 3.32 8.81 4.42
CA GLY A 129 4.41 9.31 3.61
C GLY A 129 3.89 9.63 2.22
N VAL A 130 3.68 10.91 1.93
CA VAL A 130 3.20 11.37 0.63
C VAL A 130 4.35 12.06 -0.11
N GLY A 131 4.67 11.56 -1.30
CA GLY A 131 5.65 12.22 -2.14
C GLY A 131 5.06 13.41 -2.87
N LEU A 132 5.84 14.46 -3.05
CA LEU A 132 5.44 15.63 -3.82
C LEU A 132 5.68 15.40 -5.31
N HIS A 133 5.06 14.37 -5.83
CA HIS A 133 5.25 13.94 -7.21
C HIS A 133 3.99 14.25 -8.01
N SER A 134 4.14 14.72 -9.24
CA SER A 134 2.98 15.06 -10.07
C SER A 134 2.04 13.87 -10.29
N GLY A 135 2.56 12.63 -10.24
CA GLY A 135 1.76 11.42 -10.35
C GLY A 135 0.87 11.12 -9.14
N TYR A 136 1.02 11.85 -8.05
CA TYR A 136 0.26 11.62 -6.83
C TYR A 136 -1.01 12.46 -6.67
N GLY A 137 -1.39 13.25 -7.67
CA GLY A 137 -2.54 14.14 -7.54
C GLY A 137 -3.83 13.45 -7.11
N ALA A 138 -4.16 12.33 -7.74
CA ALA A 138 -5.36 11.56 -7.39
C ALA A 138 -5.28 10.94 -6.01
N ALA A 139 -4.09 10.45 -5.61
CA ALA A 139 -3.87 9.88 -4.29
C ALA A 139 -3.98 10.94 -3.20
N GLN A 140 -3.45 12.14 -3.43
CA GLN A 140 -3.57 13.24 -2.49
C GLN A 140 -5.03 13.62 -2.24
N ARG A 141 -5.85 13.64 -3.30
CA ARG A 141 -7.28 13.90 -3.17
C ARG A 141 -7.96 12.84 -2.29
N MET A 142 -7.61 11.58 -2.48
CA MET A 142 -8.17 10.50 -1.68
C MET A 142 -7.82 10.66 -0.20
N TYR A 143 -6.58 11.03 0.10
CA TYR A 143 -6.15 11.23 1.49
C TYR A 143 -6.96 12.33 2.17
N VAL A 144 -7.19 13.44 1.50
CA VAL A 144 -8.01 14.53 2.04
C VAL A 144 -9.43 14.04 2.33
N LEU A 145 -10.03 13.29 1.39
CA LEU A 145 -11.38 12.77 1.56
C LEU A 145 -11.51 11.79 2.72
N ARG A 146 -10.42 11.12 3.08
CA ARG A 146 -10.41 10.19 4.23
C ARG A 146 -10.08 10.88 5.55
N GLY A 147 -9.91 12.18 5.55
CA GLY A 147 -9.69 12.94 6.77
C GLY A 147 -8.26 13.09 7.23
N TYR A 148 -7.30 12.75 6.39
CA TYR A 148 -5.89 12.99 6.72
C TYR A 148 -5.59 14.47 6.67
N VAL A 149 -4.81 14.92 7.65
CA VAL A 149 -4.42 16.31 7.74
C VAL A 149 -2.93 16.42 7.37
N PRO A 150 -2.58 17.28 6.38
CA PRO A 150 -1.18 17.51 6.07
C PRO A 150 -0.49 18.11 7.29
N ASP A 151 0.69 17.61 7.63
CA ASP A 151 1.43 18.10 8.80
C ASP A 151 2.29 19.31 8.51
N GLY A 152 2.28 19.80 7.31
CA GLY A 152 2.99 21.02 6.93
C GLY A 152 4.49 20.87 6.76
N SER A 153 5.01 19.67 6.83
CA SER A 153 6.44 19.43 6.71
C SER A 153 6.81 18.76 5.39
#